data_16f9f4a1666d0291917392d608e26b1c
#
_entry.id   16f9f4a1666d0291917392d608e26b1c
#
_cell.length_a   1.000
_cell.length_b   1.000
_cell.length_c   1.000
_cell.angle_alpha   90.00
_cell.angle_beta   90.00
_cell.angle_gamma   90.00
#
_symmetry.space_group_name_H-M   'P 1'
#
loop_
_entity.id
_entity.type
_entity.pdbx_description
1 polymer ?
#
loop_
_entity_poly.entity_id
_entity_poly.type
_entity_poly.pdbx_seq_one_letter_code
_entity_poly.pdbx_strand_id
1 'polypeptide(L)'
;MRQVDFCAGHRLLNHEGKCANLHGHNYLVEFHVTGHEVDSLGRVVDFSVLNRLFKGWIDEHWDHGFILWDQDHEAVAAIRSVKPNRVYLLPYNPTAENMARYLMLEIAPGLIGSIKGYDLTVSKIVVWETEKSSAEVTTSSFRSQADAMRSRAQHFSTLE
;
A
#
# COMPACT_ATOMS: atom_id res chain seq x y z
N MET A 1 -4.80 14.29 -5.61
CA MET A 1 -3.83 13.52 -4.85
C MET A 1 -3.91 13.88 -3.37
N ARG A 2 -3.76 12.88 -2.47
CA ARG A 2 -3.65 13.07 -1.02
C ARG A 2 -2.36 12.45 -0.52
N GLN A 3 -1.58 13.19 0.26
CA GLN A 3 -0.40 12.72 0.97
C GLN A 3 -0.75 12.39 2.42
N VAL A 4 -0.14 11.33 2.96
CA VAL A 4 -0.28 10.90 4.34
C VAL A 4 1.09 10.52 4.87
N ASP A 5 1.55 11.22 5.91
CA ASP A 5 2.77 10.91 6.64
C ASP A 5 2.46 9.92 7.77
N PHE A 6 3.39 9.00 8.03
CA PHE A 6 3.32 8.11 9.19
C PHE A 6 4.71 7.57 9.56
N CYS A 7 4.87 7.10 10.80
CA CYS A 7 6.09 6.47 11.30
C CYS A 7 5.83 4.98 11.50
N ALA A 8 6.68 4.12 10.95
CA ALA A 8 6.57 2.69 11.18
C ALA A 8 7.94 2.01 11.23
N GLY A 9 8.02 0.93 12.03
CA GLY A 9 9.14 0.02 12.02
C GLY A 9 8.91 -1.12 11.04
N HIS A 10 10.01 -1.67 10.51
CA HIS A 10 10.01 -2.86 9.68
C HIS A 10 11.37 -3.57 9.70
N ARG A 11 11.46 -4.73 9.09
CA ARG A 11 12.68 -5.35 8.58
C ARG A 11 12.37 -6.17 7.35
N LEU A 12 13.37 -6.45 6.54
CA LEU A 12 13.26 -7.33 5.38
C LEU A 12 13.91 -8.67 5.71
N LEU A 13 13.11 -9.70 5.92
CA LEU A 13 13.62 -11.05 6.21
C LEU A 13 14.45 -11.57 5.04
N ASN A 14 15.63 -12.13 5.34
CA ASN A 14 16.62 -12.64 4.38
C ASN A 14 17.24 -11.56 3.47
N HIS A 15 17.19 -10.29 3.85
CA HIS A 15 17.90 -9.24 3.12
C HIS A 15 19.40 -9.30 3.44
N GLU A 16 20.24 -9.11 2.41
CA GLU A 16 21.71 -9.20 2.50
C GLU A 16 22.38 -7.98 3.15
N GLY A 17 21.65 -6.89 3.36
CA GLY A 17 22.16 -5.62 3.88
C GLY A 17 21.52 -5.19 5.21
N LYS A 18 21.64 -3.90 5.51
CA LYS A 18 21.19 -3.31 6.78
C LYS A 18 19.70 -3.46 7.05
N CYS A 19 18.88 -3.57 6.00
CA CYS A 19 17.44 -3.69 6.12
C CYS A 19 16.98 -5.03 6.73
N ALA A 20 17.89 -6.01 6.92
CA ALA A 20 17.62 -7.20 7.72
C ALA A 20 17.44 -6.91 9.22
N ASN A 21 17.91 -5.78 9.71
CA ASN A 21 17.74 -5.37 11.10
C ASN A 21 16.35 -4.71 11.29
N LEU A 22 15.81 -4.80 12.50
CA LEU A 22 14.66 -4.00 12.89
C LEU A 22 15.03 -2.52 12.90
N HIS A 23 14.35 -1.72 12.11
CA HIS A 23 14.54 -0.27 12.00
C HIS A 23 13.21 0.39 11.59
N GLY A 24 13.20 1.67 11.33
CA GLY A 24 12.00 2.38 10.95
C GLY A 24 12.26 3.64 10.15
N HIS A 25 11.22 4.14 9.53
CA HIS A 25 11.23 5.34 8.71
C HIS A 25 10.04 6.26 9.02
N ASN A 26 10.20 7.52 8.66
CA ASN A 26 9.10 8.44 8.45
C ASN A 26 8.66 8.29 7.00
N TYR A 27 7.61 7.52 6.81
CA TYR A 27 7.05 7.26 5.49
C TYR A 27 6.14 8.41 5.04
N LEU A 28 6.06 8.58 3.72
CA LEU A 28 5.02 9.38 3.08
C LEU A 28 4.33 8.52 2.02
N VAL A 29 3.00 8.47 2.05
CA VAL A 29 2.21 7.82 0.99
C VAL A 29 1.43 8.86 0.20
N GLU A 30 1.49 8.77 -1.13
CA GLU A 30 0.66 9.54 -2.04
C GLU A 30 -0.43 8.66 -2.64
N PHE A 31 -1.68 9.04 -2.43
CA PHE A 31 -2.84 8.42 -3.04
C PHE A 31 -3.36 9.32 -4.17
N HIS A 32 -3.20 8.90 -5.42
CA HIS A 32 -3.70 9.60 -6.60
C HIS A 32 -5.06 9.04 -6.98
N VAL A 33 -6.10 9.85 -6.82
CA VAL A 33 -7.48 9.49 -7.13
C VAL A 33 -7.93 10.26 -8.37
N THR A 34 -8.55 9.55 -9.29
CA THR A 34 -9.19 10.09 -10.50
C THR A 34 -10.68 9.83 -10.46
N GLY A 35 -11.46 10.70 -11.09
CA GLY A 35 -12.89 10.53 -11.34
C GLY A 35 -13.20 11.03 -12.73
N HIS A 36 -14.28 10.53 -13.32
CA HIS A 36 -14.71 10.91 -14.66
C HIS A 36 -15.51 12.21 -14.69
N GLU A 37 -16.14 12.57 -13.59
CA GLU A 37 -17.00 13.74 -13.47
C GLU A 37 -16.59 14.60 -12.27
N VAL A 38 -17.00 15.84 -12.28
CA VAL A 38 -16.89 16.75 -11.14
C VAL A 38 -18.31 17.11 -10.63
N ASP A 39 -18.39 17.39 -9.33
CA ASP A 39 -19.63 17.83 -8.72
C ASP A 39 -20.00 19.28 -9.12
N SER A 40 -21.13 19.77 -8.62
CA SER A 40 -21.63 21.13 -8.91
C SER A 40 -20.67 22.25 -8.47
N LEU A 41 -19.69 21.95 -7.64
CA LEU A 41 -18.65 22.87 -7.21
C LEU A 41 -17.33 22.69 -8.00
N GLY A 42 -17.29 21.78 -8.98
CA GLY A 42 -16.11 21.48 -9.81
C GLY A 42 -15.10 20.56 -9.13
N ARG A 43 -15.50 19.75 -8.14
CA ARG A 43 -14.61 18.82 -7.42
C ARG A 43 -14.83 17.41 -7.89
N VAL A 44 -13.74 16.66 -8.11
CA VAL A 44 -13.79 15.19 -8.28
C VAL A 44 -14.28 14.53 -6.98
N VAL A 45 -13.76 14.98 -5.84
CA VAL A 45 -14.16 14.58 -4.48
C VAL A 45 -13.55 15.58 -3.48
N ASP A 46 -14.18 15.77 -2.34
CA ASP A 46 -13.64 16.64 -1.30
C ASP A 46 -12.39 16.01 -0.66
N PHE A 47 -11.32 16.80 -0.54
CA PHE A 47 -10.06 16.33 0.05
C PHE A 47 -10.22 15.90 1.52
N SER A 48 -11.18 16.41 2.26
CA SER A 48 -11.45 15.98 3.64
C SER A 48 -11.96 14.54 3.69
N VAL A 49 -12.73 14.12 2.67
CA VAL A 49 -13.18 12.72 2.54
C VAL A 49 -11.99 11.79 2.31
N LEU A 50 -11.10 12.13 1.36
CA LEU A 50 -9.88 11.37 1.11
C LEU A 50 -8.99 11.32 2.34
N ASN A 51 -8.84 12.45 3.05
CA ASN A 51 -8.05 12.49 4.28
C ASN A 51 -8.61 11.54 5.34
N ARG A 52 -9.90 11.60 5.60
CA ARG A 52 -10.54 10.73 6.58
C ARG A 52 -10.36 9.24 6.26
N LEU A 53 -10.47 8.88 5.00
CA LEU A 53 -10.36 7.48 4.57
C LEU A 53 -8.90 6.99 4.59
N PHE A 54 -8.01 7.65 3.86
CA PHE A 54 -6.64 7.18 3.71
C PHE A 54 -5.82 7.40 4.98
N LYS A 55 -5.87 8.62 5.55
CA LYS A 55 -5.18 8.87 6.81
C LYS A 55 -5.77 8.06 7.95
N GLY A 56 -7.09 7.94 8.04
CA GLY A 56 -7.74 7.15 9.08
C GLY A 56 -7.29 5.68 9.04
N TRP A 57 -7.21 5.08 7.85
CA TRP A 57 -6.73 3.72 7.70
C TRP A 57 -5.24 3.57 8.09
N ILE A 58 -4.38 4.49 7.64
CA ILE A 58 -2.95 4.49 8.00
C ILE A 58 -2.76 4.65 9.50
N ASP A 59 -3.44 5.61 10.13
CA ASP A 59 -3.35 5.87 11.58
C ASP A 59 -3.81 4.66 12.40
N GLU A 60 -4.81 3.94 11.93
CA GLU A 60 -5.35 2.76 12.62
C GLU A 60 -4.44 1.54 12.50
N HIS A 61 -3.80 1.35 11.33
CA HIS A 61 -3.16 0.08 11.00
C HIS A 61 -1.62 0.14 10.98
N TRP A 62 -1.03 1.22 10.46
CA TRP A 62 0.40 1.30 10.20
C TRP A 62 1.15 2.28 11.08
N ASP A 63 0.53 3.44 11.39
CA ASP A 63 1.21 4.49 12.13
C ASP A 63 1.57 4.05 13.55
N HIS A 64 2.82 4.36 13.97
CA HIS A 64 3.39 3.98 15.27
C HIS A 64 3.35 2.47 15.55
N GLY A 65 3.45 1.64 14.49
CA GLY A 65 3.48 0.19 14.57
C GLY A 65 4.68 -0.42 13.84
N PHE A 66 4.69 -1.75 13.80
CA PHE A 66 5.61 -2.53 12.98
C PHE A 66 4.85 -3.19 11.84
N ILE A 67 5.34 -3.01 10.63
CA ILE A 67 4.86 -3.71 9.43
C ILE A 67 5.85 -4.83 9.14
N LEU A 68 5.40 -6.07 9.25
CA LEU A 68 6.26 -7.26 9.14
C LEU A 68 5.68 -8.26 8.15
N TRP A 69 6.55 -9.06 7.55
CA TRP A 69 6.11 -10.23 6.80
C TRP A 69 5.52 -11.28 7.74
N ASP A 70 4.40 -11.91 7.38
CA ASP A 70 3.74 -12.93 8.20
C ASP A 70 4.60 -14.18 8.44
N GLN A 71 5.61 -14.43 7.57
CA GLN A 71 6.60 -15.51 7.73
C GLN A 71 7.80 -15.11 8.61
N ASP A 72 7.90 -13.87 9.04
CA ASP A 72 8.96 -13.42 9.97
C ASP A 72 8.59 -13.70 11.43
N HIS A 73 8.48 -14.98 11.76
CA HIS A 73 8.00 -15.42 13.07
C HIS A 73 8.86 -14.89 14.22
N GLU A 74 10.17 -14.72 14.01
CA GLU A 74 11.09 -14.20 15.03
C GLU A 74 10.78 -12.73 15.37
N ALA A 75 10.74 -11.86 14.37
CA ALA A 75 10.43 -10.44 14.58
C ALA A 75 9.01 -10.24 15.12
N VAL A 76 8.04 -10.98 14.59
CA VAL A 76 6.65 -10.94 15.05
C VAL A 76 6.56 -11.32 16.53
N ALA A 77 7.23 -12.40 16.95
CA ALA A 77 7.24 -12.82 18.36
C ALA A 77 7.95 -11.79 19.24
N ALA A 78 9.09 -11.25 18.81
CA ALA A 78 9.86 -10.26 19.55
C ALA A 78 9.03 -8.98 19.79
N ILE A 79 8.42 -8.41 18.75
CA ILE A 79 7.61 -7.19 18.90
C ILE A 79 6.36 -7.45 19.74
N ARG A 80 5.69 -8.61 19.56
CA ARG A 80 4.50 -8.97 20.35
C ARG A 80 4.77 -9.23 21.82
N SER A 81 6.02 -9.50 22.20
CA SER A 81 6.43 -9.65 23.62
C SER A 81 6.42 -8.32 24.38
N VAL A 82 6.59 -7.19 23.69
CA VAL A 82 6.56 -5.83 24.26
C VAL A 82 5.10 -5.34 24.33
N LYS A 83 4.73 -4.68 25.44
CA LYS A 83 3.36 -4.16 25.64
C LYS A 83 3.40 -2.67 26.02
N PRO A 84 2.54 -1.84 25.40
CA PRO A 84 1.65 -2.16 24.27
C PRO A 84 2.44 -2.38 22.97
N ASN A 85 1.85 -3.06 22.00
CA ASN A 85 2.43 -3.18 20.67
C ASN A 85 1.35 -3.05 19.58
N ARG A 86 1.80 -2.69 18.38
CA ARG A 86 1.01 -2.71 17.16
C ARG A 86 1.84 -3.43 16.09
N VAL A 87 1.33 -4.52 15.55
CA VAL A 87 1.97 -5.28 14.47
C VAL A 87 0.97 -5.47 13.36
N TYR A 88 1.32 -5.04 12.17
CA TYR A 88 0.58 -5.28 10.94
C TYR A 88 1.33 -6.30 10.08
N LEU A 89 0.66 -7.37 9.66
CA LEU A 89 1.27 -8.44 8.89
C LEU A 89 0.94 -8.29 7.40
N LEU A 90 1.98 -8.31 6.57
CA LEU A 90 1.88 -8.42 5.13
C LEU A 90 2.21 -9.85 4.68
N PRO A 91 1.64 -10.35 3.57
CA PRO A 91 1.95 -11.69 3.04
C PRO A 91 3.31 -11.75 2.31
N TYR A 92 4.16 -10.76 2.48
CA TYR A 92 5.49 -10.63 1.89
C TYR A 92 6.32 -9.58 2.65
N ASN A 93 7.64 -9.51 2.37
CA ASN A 93 8.51 -8.48 2.96
C ASN A 93 7.95 -7.06 2.74
N PRO A 94 7.94 -6.21 3.78
CA PRO A 94 7.42 -4.84 3.72
C PRO A 94 8.42 -3.86 3.05
N THR A 95 8.76 -4.11 1.80
CA THR A 95 9.47 -3.14 0.96
C THR A 95 8.52 -2.03 0.52
N ALA A 96 9.03 -0.88 0.12
CA ALA A 96 8.21 0.22 -0.38
C ALA A 96 7.33 -0.21 -1.58
N GLU A 97 7.86 -1.07 -2.46
CA GLU A 97 7.14 -1.63 -3.61
C GLU A 97 5.96 -2.50 -3.17
N ASN A 98 6.22 -3.40 -2.21
CA ASN A 98 5.20 -4.30 -1.69
C ASN A 98 4.13 -3.56 -0.87
N MET A 99 4.53 -2.55 -0.11
CA MET A 99 3.61 -1.67 0.62
C MET A 99 2.71 -0.89 -0.35
N ALA A 100 3.28 -0.28 -1.40
CA ALA A 100 2.52 0.42 -2.43
C ALA A 100 1.54 -0.52 -3.14
N ARG A 101 2.00 -1.73 -3.49
CA ARG A 101 1.16 -2.77 -4.12
C ARG A 101 0.01 -3.20 -3.21
N TYR A 102 0.29 -3.44 -1.93
CA TYR A 102 -0.72 -3.85 -0.96
C TYR A 102 -1.81 -2.79 -0.79
N LEU A 103 -1.40 -1.53 -0.63
CA LEU A 103 -2.34 -0.42 -0.56
C LEU A 103 -3.20 -0.31 -1.82
N MET A 104 -2.60 -0.49 -3.02
CA MET A 104 -3.30 -0.37 -4.30
C MET A 104 -4.32 -1.48 -4.51
N LEU A 105 -3.99 -2.73 -4.16
CA LEU A 105 -4.81 -3.90 -4.52
C LEU A 105 -5.80 -4.28 -3.43
N GLU A 106 -5.38 -4.19 -2.17
CA GLU A 106 -6.15 -4.75 -1.05
C GLU A 106 -6.92 -3.65 -0.28
N ILE A 107 -6.35 -2.45 -0.16
CA ILE A 107 -6.89 -1.43 0.74
C ILE A 107 -7.67 -0.34 0.00
N ALA A 108 -7.04 0.32 -0.96
CA ALA A 108 -7.60 1.49 -1.62
C ALA A 108 -8.95 1.24 -2.32
N PRO A 109 -9.19 0.09 -2.99
CA PRO A 109 -10.49 -0.17 -3.62
C PRO A 109 -11.65 -0.20 -2.62
N GLY A 110 -11.45 -0.81 -1.45
CA GLY A 110 -12.45 -0.85 -0.39
C GLY A 110 -12.74 0.54 0.19
N LEU A 111 -11.70 1.34 0.40
CA LEU A 111 -11.84 2.69 0.95
C LEU A 111 -12.61 3.62 0.00
N ILE A 112 -12.20 3.71 -1.27
CA ILE A 112 -12.92 4.58 -2.23
C ILE A 112 -14.28 4.03 -2.61
N GLY A 113 -14.47 2.71 -2.66
CA GLY A 113 -15.77 2.08 -2.91
C GLY A 113 -16.82 2.40 -1.84
N SER A 114 -16.39 2.85 -0.66
CA SER A 114 -17.29 3.33 0.40
C SER A 114 -17.90 4.70 0.11
N ILE A 115 -17.36 5.48 -0.85
CA ILE A 115 -17.81 6.83 -1.21
C ILE A 115 -18.98 6.70 -2.19
N LYS A 116 -20.20 6.89 -1.69
CA LYS A 116 -21.39 6.81 -2.52
C LYS A 116 -21.54 8.03 -3.44
N GLY A 117 -22.02 7.81 -4.66
CA GLY A 117 -22.35 8.87 -5.61
C GLY A 117 -21.17 9.40 -6.42
N TYR A 118 -20.02 8.74 -6.35
CA TYR A 118 -18.82 9.09 -7.12
C TYR A 118 -18.28 7.86 -7.86
N ASP A 119 -17.85 8.07 -9.10
CA ASP A 119 -17.09 7.06 -9.87
C ASP A 119 -15.61 7.39 -9.74
N LEU A 120 -14.97 6.82 -8.72
CA LEU A 120 -13.60 7.10 -8.35
C LEU A 120 -12.70 5.87 -8.54
N THR A 121 -11.47 6.13 -8.95
CA THR A 121 -10.41 5.12 -9.04
C THR A 121 -9.14 5.65 -8.43
N VAL A 122 -8.42 4.81 -7.65
CA VAL A 122 -7.04 5.10 -7.29
C VAL A 122 -6.17 4.72 -8.47
N SER A 123 -5.60 5.72 -9.14
CA SER A 123 -4.82 5.53 -10.37
C SER A 123 -3.34 5.24 -10.11
N LYS A 124 -2.82 5.74 -8.99
CA LYS A 124 -1.42 5.56 -8.58
C LYS A 124 -1.29 5.66 -7.07
N ILE A 125 -0.38 4.87 -6.50
CA ILE A 125 0.11 5.00 -5.13
C ILE A 125 1.63 5.10 -5.18
N VAL A 126 2.21 6.04 -4.43
CA VAL A 126 3.65 6.18 -4.21
C VAL A 126 3.92 6.02 -2.73
N VAL A 127 4.85 5.16 -2.36
CA VAL A 127 5.35 5.02 -0.99
C VAL A 127 6.78 5.52 -0.95
N TRP A 128 7.01 6.59 -0.22
CA TRP A 128 8.33 7.14 0.08
C TRP A 128 8.81 6.54 1.40
N GLU A 129 9.89 5.80 1.35
CA GLU A 129 10.57 5.27 2.53
C GLU A 129 11.49 6.30 3.16
N THR A 130 12.12 7.12 2.30
CA THR A 130 12.94 8.27 2.66
C THR A 130 12.66 9.42 1.69
N GLU A 131 13.17 10.62 1.97
CA GLU A 131 13.07 11.77 1.05
C GLU A 131 13.69 11.51 -0.34
N LYS A 132 14.51 10.46 -0.49
CA LYS A 132 15.27 10.16 -1.71
C LYS A 132 14.90 8.82 -2.35
N SER A 133 14.04 8.04 -1.71
CA SER A 133 13.74 6.67 -2.14
C SER A 133 12.24 6.41 -2.05
N SER A 134 11.65 6.07 -3.18
CA SER A 134 10.24 5.74 -3.27
C SER A 134 9.98 4.61 -4.26
N ALA A 135 8.87 3.95 -4.10
CA ALA A 135 8.31 3.03 -5.06
C ALA A 135 6.91 3.48 -5.46
N GLU A 136 6.56 3.30 -6.72
CA GLU A 136 5.23 3.62 -7.23
C GLU A 136 4.56 2.42 -7.89
N VAL A 137 3.25 2.40 -7.79
CA VAL A 137 2.39 1.42 -8.43
C VAL A 137 1.23 2.15 -9.10
N THR A 138 0.95 1.79 -10.35
CA THR A 138 -0.15 2.35 -11.14
C THR A 138 -1.14 1.27 -11.56
N THR A 139 -2.39 1.64 -11.82
CA THR A 139 -3.39 0.69 -12.35
C THR A 139 -3.01 0.11 -13.71
N SER A 140 -2.25 0.83 -14.52
CA SER A 140 -1.72 0.34 -15.81
C SER A 140 -0.71 -0.78 -15.65
N SER A 141 0.10 -0.76 -14.58
CA SER A 141 1.11 -1.80 -14.30
C SER A 141 0.47 -3.17 -14.07
N PHE A 142 -0.73 -3.22 -13.51
CA PHE A 142 -1.43 -4.49 -13.26
C PHE A 142 -2.20 -5.00 -14.47
N ARG A 143 -2.75 -4.14 -15.30
CA ARG A 143 -3.42 -4.56 -16.53
C ARG A 143 -2.43 -5.28 -17.45
N SER A 144 -1.22 -4.72 -17.63
CA SER A 144 -0.18 -5.36 -18.45
C SER A 144 0.30 -6.71 -17.89
N GLN A 145 0.39 -6.87 -16.56
CA GLN A 145 0.76 -8.14 -15.93
C GLN A 145 -0.36 -9.18 -16.05
N ALA A 146 -1.62 -8.80 -15.84
CA ALA A 146 -2.78 -9.68 -16.01
C ALA A 146 -2.94 -10.14 -17.47
N ASP A 147 -2.72 -9.24 -18.43
CA ASP A 147 -2.78 -9.55 -19.86
C ASP A 147 -1.60 -10.46 -20.28
N ALA A 148 -0.40 -10.24 -19.72
CA ALA A 148 0.76 -11.12 -19.95
C ALA A 148 0.55 -12.52 -19.33
N MET A 149 -0.09 -12.63 -18.16
CA MET A 149 -0.45 -13.90 -17.54
C MET A 149 -1.53 -14.66 -18.34
N ARG A 150 -2.55 -13.97 -18.82
CA ARG A 150 -3.60 -14.54 -19.68
C ARG A 150 -3.03 -15.04 -21.00
N SER A 151 -2.13 -14.28 -21.63
CA SER A 151 -1.45 -14.65 -22.87
C SER A 151 -0.57 -15.91 -22.69
N ARG A 152 0.13 -16.03 -21.54
CA ARG A 152 0.92 -17.24 -21.22
C ARG A 152 0.02 -18.45 -20.98
N ALA A 153 -1.08 -18.31 -20.25
CA ALA A 153 -2.02 -19.39 -20.00
C ALA A 153 -2.66 -19.94 -21.29
N GLN A 154 -2.99 -19.06 -22.23
CA GLN A 154 -3.54 -19.44 -23.54
C GLN A 154 -2.52 -20.17 -24.42
N HIS A 155 -1.23 -19.85 -24.30
CA HIS A 155 -0.17 -20.52 -25.08
C HIS A 155 0.09 -21.96 -24.61
N PHE A 156 -0.12 -22.25 -23.32
CA PHE A 156 -0.01 -23.62 -22.78
C PHE A 156 -1.23 -24.51 -23.11
N SER A 157 -2.41 -23.93 -23.31
CA SER A 157 -3.61 -24.72 -23.66
C SER A 157 -3.73 -25.07 -25.16
N THR A 158 -2.85 -24.56 -26.01
CA THR A 158 -2.82 -24.87 -27.46
C THR A 158 -1.74 -25.87 -27.84
N LEU A 159 -1.03 -26.45 -26.86
CA LEU A 159 0.03 -27.44 -27.03
C LEU A 159 -0.39 -28.87 -26.57
N GLU A 160 -1.65 -29.07 -26.19
CA GLU A 160 -2.32 -30.36 -25.99
C GLU A 160 -3.25 -30.66 -27.17
#